data_644b10f44c99c7e1dd9c8ff1f0d318fb
#
_entry.id   644b10f44c99c7e1dd9c8ff1f0d318fb
#
_cell.length_a   1.000
_cell.length_b   1.000
_cell.length_c   1.000
_cell.angle_alpha   90.00
_cell.angle_beta   90.00
_cell.angle_gamma   90.00
#
_symmetry.space_group_name_H-M   'P 1'
#
loop_
_entity.id
_entity.type
_entity.pdbx_description
1 polymer ?
#
loop_
_entity_poly.entity_id
_entity_poly.type
_entity_poly.pdbx_seq_one_letter_code
_entity_poly.pdbx_strand_id
1 'polypeptide(L)'
;VHTNRKDGPIHKMLDSGKYNLIKDNHINDKYAGPGYLMFNAGHVTVDSTDPVSLSKAMMAGRKVARKFQEGLAEYEPKVFASSYLASTASLMGIRESRRIKCDYTFTLDDWLARKEFEDGIGRNAYYIDVHKSNATTYPRYGKGESHGIPFRSLLPIGLKNVFVAGRCISTDHYAHGSLRVMPPCLVTGEAVGVAAGQICRSKSPDVHNVDIKQLRNRLQQVGQLL
;
A
#
# COMPACT_ATOMS: atom_id res chain seq x y z
N VAL A 1 5.34 21.49 -9.27
CA VAL A 1 6.39 20.95 -10.15
C VAL A 1 5.99 19.55 -10.56
N HIS A 2 5.98 19.25 -11.86
CA HIS A 2 5.72 17.93 -12.38
C HIS A 2 7.03 17.30 -12.84
N THR A 3 7.73 16.69 -11.92
CA THR A 3 9.09 16.14 -12.16
C THR A 3 9.08 14.99 -13.17
N ASN A 4 7.96 14.22 -13.24
CA ASN A 4 7.77 13.08 -14.15
C ASN A 4 6.97 13.43 -15.42
N ARG A 5 6.96 14.69 -15.87
CA ARG A 5 6.38 15.04 -17.16
C ARG A 5 7.22 14.45 -18.31
N LYS A 6 6.60 14.20 -19.46
CA LYS A 6 7.33 13.83 -20.68
C LYS A 6 8.40 14.93 -20.95
N ASP A 7 9.62 14.55 -21.26
CA ASP A 7 10.78 15.44 -21.40
C ASP A 7 11.17 16.21 -20.12
N GLY A 8 10.65 15.79 -18.97
CA GLY A 8 10.98 16.34 -17.66
C GLY A 8 12.33 15.87 -17.12
N PRO A 9 12.73 16.38 -15.94
CA PRO A 9 14.04 16.11 -15.39
C PRO A 9 14.30 14.60 -15.19
N ILE A 10 13.30 13.82 -14.82
CA ILE A 10 13.48 12.38 -14.60
C ILE A 10 13.79 11.63 -15.89
N HIS A 11 13.09 11.92 -16.98
CA HIS A 11 13.39 11.31 -18.28
C HIS A 11 14.80 11.67 -18.75
N LYS A 12 15.21 12.93 -18.63
CA LYS A 12 16.57 13.39 -18.94
C LYS A 12 17.64 12.68 -18.10
N MET A 13 17.37 12.46 -16.81
CA MET A 13 18.27 11.69 -15.92
C MET A 13 18.44 10.25 -16.40
N LEU A 14 17.34 9.57 -16.78
CA LEU A 14 17.37 8.20 -17.29
C LEU A 14 18.13 8.13 -18.63
N ASP A 15 17.79 9.00 -19.56
CA ASP A 15 18.37 9.04 -20.92
C ASP A 15 19.86 9.35 -20.89
N SER A 16 20.33 10.13 -19.92
CA SER A 16 21.76 10.49 -19.79
C SER A 16 22.66 9.33 -19.40
N GLY A 17 22.11 8.26 -18.81
CA GLY A 17 22.88 7.15 -18.24
C GLY A 17 23.77 7.53 -17.03
N LYS A 18 23.88 8.82 -16.68
CA LYS A 18 24.72 9.33 -15.58
C LYS A 18 24.19 8.89 -14.20
N TYR A 19 22.86 8.78 -14.07
CA TYR A 19 22.17 8.45 -12.81
C TYR A 19 21.76 6.98 -12.75
N ASN A 20 22.71 6.07 -12.92
CA ASN A 20 22.52 4.64 -13.10
C ASN A 20 21.86 3.91 -11.91
N LEU A 21 21.75 4.55 -10.74
CA LEU A 21 21.01 4.03 -9.59
C LEU A 21 19.51 4.26 -9.70
N ILE A 22 19.07 5.20 -10.55
CA ILE A 22 17.66 5.45 -10.85
C ILE A 22 17.28 4.54 -12.01
N LYS A 23 16.39 3.57 -11.75
CA LYS A 23 16.07 2.49 -12.69
C LYS A 23 14.77 2.70 -13.46
N ASP A 24 13.93 3.60 -13.01
CA ASP A 24 12.62 3.88 -13.60
C ASP A 24 12.21 5.33 -13.38
N ASN A 25 11.14 5.72 -14.07
CA ASN A 25 10.58 7.06 -13.97
C ASN A 25 9.57 7.22 -12.83
N HIS A 26 9.50 6.25 -11.89
CA HIS A 26 8.54 6.31 -10.80
C HIS A 26 8.96 7.37 -9.77
N ILE A 27 8.30 8.49 -9.85
CA ILE A 27 8.41 9.59 -8.89
C ILE A 27 7.05 10.25 -8.71
N ASN A 28 6.65 10.42 -7.47
CA ASN A 28 5.47 11.16 -7.07
C ASN A 28 5.93 12.31 -6.18
N ASP A 29 5.81 13.52 -6.66
CA ASP A 29 6.11 14.72 -5.89
C ASP A 29 4.85 15.27 -5.22
N LYS A 30 4.98 15.67 -3.96
CA LYS A 30 3.95 16.27 -3.15
C LYS A 30 4.47 17.54 -2.49
N TYR A 31 3.71 18.60 -2.58
CA TYR A 31 3.97 19.81 -1.82
C TYR A 31 3.72 19.56 -0.33
N ALA A 32 4.74 19.74 0.49
CA ALA A 32 4.66 19.49 1.94
C ALA A 32 4.60 20.79 2.76
N GLY A 33 4.92 21.93 2.14
CA GLY A 33 4.90 23.24 2.77
C GLY A 33 5.86 24.21 2.07
N PRO A 34 5.89 25.49 2.44
CA PRO A 34 6.77 26.49 1.82
C PRO A 34 8.23 26.02 1.81
N GLY A 35 8.80 25.87 0.62
CA GLY A 35 10.18 25.41 0.42
C GLY A 35 10.39 23.90 0.58
N TYR A 36 9.35 23.09 0.82
CA TYR A 36 9.47 21.65 1.03
C TYR A 36 8.67 20.85 0.00
N LEU A 37 9.37 19.89 -0.64
CA LEU A 37 8.75 18.87 -1.48
C LEU A 37 9.04 17.49 -0.89
N MET A 38 8.02 16.66 -0.87
CA MET A 38 8.11 15.24 -0.53
C MET A 38 8.10 14.40 -1.80
N PHE A 39 8.92 13.36 -1.84
CA PHE A 39 8.98 12.44 -2.96
C PHE A 39 8.71 11.00 -2.51
N ASN A 40 7.77 10.34 -3.21
CA ASN A 40 7.69 8.89 -3.23
C ASN A 40 8.37 8.44 -4.53
N ALA A 41 9.62 8.04 -4.44
CA ALA A 41 10.46 7.84 -5.61
C ALA A 41 11.44 6.69 -5.43
N GLY A 42 11.78 6.07 -6.55
CA GLY A 42 12.76 4.99 -6.65
C GLY A 42 12.24 3.66 -6.10
N HIS A 43 12.80 2.60 -6.65
CA HIS A 43 12.53 1.23 -6.20
C HIS A 43 13.84 0.53 -5.87
N VAL A 44 13.83 -0.27 -4.81
CA VAL A 44 14.93 -1.13 -4.41
C VAL A 44 14.36 -2.52 -4.18
N THR A 45 14.94 -3.53 -4.83
CA THR A 45 14.57 -4.93 -4.58
C THR A 45 15.07 -5.35 -3.21
N VAL A 46 14.21 -5.98 -2.43
CA VAL A 46 14.49 -6.39 -1.06
C VAL A 46 13.77 -7.69 -0.72
N ASP A 47 14.43 -8.59 -0.04
CA ASP A 47 13.76 -9.60 0.77
C ASP A 47 13.37 -8.96 2.10
N SER A 48 12.10 -8.61 2.23
CA SER A 48 11.57 -7.94 3.41
C SER A 48 11.43 -8.86 4.64
N THR A 49 11.75 -10.13 4.49
CA THR A 49 11.76 -11.12 5.58
C THR A 49 13.16 -11.38 6.15
N ASP A 50 14.19 -10.88 5.46
CA ASP A 50 15.58 -10.93 5.91
C ASP A 50 16.05 -9.55 6.42
N PRO A 51 16.40 -9.40 7.70
CA PRO A 51 16.84 -8.12 8.28
C PRO A 51 18.14 -7.59 7.66
N VAL A 52 19.02 -8.45 7.17
CA VAL A 52 20.25 -8.03 6.51
C VAL A 52 19.94 -7.46 5.12
N SER A 53 19.08 -8.11 4.36
CA SER A 53 18.57 -7.61 3.08
C SER A 53 17.88 -6.26 3.26
N LEU A 54 17.04 -6.13 4.29
CA LEU A 54 16.33 -4.90 4.62
C LEU A 54 17.30 -3.75 4.93
N SER A 55 18.33 -4.01 5.73
CA SER A 55 19.36 -3.02 6.08
C SER A 55 20.16 -2.57 4.85
N LYS A 56 20.55 -3.50 3.99
CA LYS A 56 21.23 -3.19 2.71
C LYS A 56 20.35 -2.36 1.79
N ALA A 57 19.06 -2.70 1.71
CA ALA A 57 18.10 -1.98 0.89
C ALA A 57 17.86 -0.55 1.41
N MET A 58 17.83 -0.34 2.73
CA MET A 58 17.77 1.00 3.33
C MET A 58 18.98 1.87 2.93
N MET A 59 20.18 1.30 2.99
CA MET A 59 21.39 2.04 2.56
C MET A 59 21.36 2.35 1.06
N ALA A 60 20.91 1.40 0.23
CA ALA A 60 20.77 1.60 -1.21
C ALA A 60 19.73 2.69 -1.51
N GLY A 61 18.56 2.67 -0.86
CA GLY A 61 17.51 3.66 -1.02
C GLY A 61 17.97 5.08 -0.71
N ARG A 62 18.78 5.26 0.35
CA ARG A 62 19.37 6.57 0.69
C ARG A 62 20.34 7.08 -0.38
N LYS A 63 21.13 6.18 -1.00
CA LYS A 63 21.98 6.53 -2.14
C LYS A 63 21.14 6.95 -3.35
N VAL A 64 20.05 6.25 -3.64
CA VAL A 64 19.12 6.60 -4.71
C VAL A 64 18.49 7.98 -4.46
N ALA A 65 18.03 8.26 -3.23
CA ALA A 65 17.47 9.57 -2.88
C ALA A 65 18.46 10.72 -3.14
N ARG A 66 19.74 10.53 -2.80
CA ARG A 66 20.78 11.51 -3.11
C ARG A 66 20.95 11.71 -4.61
N LYS A 67 20.91 10.63 -5.40
CA LYS A 67 21.00 10.73 -6.86
C LYS A 67 19.80 11.44 -7.48
N PHE A 68 18.61 11.28 -6.93
CA PHE A 68 17.45 12.08 -7.34
C PHE A 68 17.67 13.58 -7.06
N GLN A 69 18.17 13.94 -5.88
CA GLN A 69 18.44 15.35 -5.55
C GLN A 69 19.50 15.95 -6.49
N GLU A 70 20.63 15.26 -6.72
CA GLU A 70 21.70 15.70 -7.63
C GLU A 70 21.16 15.89 -9.06
N GLY A 71 20.40 14.93 -9.58
CA GLY A 71 19.86 14.99 -10.93
C GLY A 71 18.76 16.03 -11.09
N LEU A 72 17.90 16.24 -10.10
CA LEU A 72 16.91 17.29 -10.12
C LEU A 72 17.58 18.68 -10.14
N ALA A 73 18.65 18.87 -9.37
CA ALA A 73 19.42 20.12 -9.39
C ALA A 73 20.07 20.37 -10.76
N GLU A 74 20.54 19.33 -11.45
CA GLU A 74 21.15 19.44 -12.78
C GLU A 74 20.13 19.68 -13.89
N TYR A 75 19.01 18.95 -13.90
CA TYR A 75 18.06 18.99 -15.02
C TYR A 75 16.83 19.88 -14.82
N GLU A 76 16.61 20.39 -13.60
CA GLU A 76 15.58 21.39 -13.29
C GLU A 76 16.17 22.47 -12.34
N PRO A 77 17.27 23.17 -12.73
CA PRO A 77 17.99 24.09 -11.84
C PRO A 77 17.15 25.28 -11.39
N LYS A 78 16.16 25.71 -12.18
CA LYS A 78 15.25 26.80 -11.78
C LYS A 78 14.53 26.55 -10.46
N VAL A 79 14.33 25.27 -10.10
CA VAL A 79 13.64 24.87 -8.89
C VAL A 79 14.59 24.26 -7.86
N PHE A 80 15.59 23.48 -8.33
CA PHE A 80 16.36 22.61 -7.44
C PHE A 80 17.85 22.96 -7.34
N ALA A 81 18.38 24.02 -8.01
CA ALA A 81 19.81 24.32 -7.99
C ALA A 81 20.37 24.48 -6.56
N SER A 82 19.62 25.10 -5.67
CA SER A 82 20.02 25.30 -4.25
C SER A 82 19.31 24.34 -3.30
N SER A 83 18.66 23.29 -3.83
CA SER A 83 17.98 22.31 -3.00
C SER A 83 18.96 21.38 -2.29
N TYR A 84 18.57 20.88 -1.16
CA TYR A 84 19.29 19.83 -0.44
C TYR A 84 18.34 18.75 0.05
N LEU A 85 18.86 17.55 0.25
CA LEU A 85 18.11 16.44 0.81
C LEU A 85 17.96 16.65 2.32
N ALA A 86 16.80 17.15 2.75
CA ALA A 86 16.53 17.45 4.15
C ALA A 86 16.42 16.16 5.00
N SER A 87 15.76 15.15 4.48
CA SER A 87 15.64 13.85 5.16
C SER A 87 15.28 12.72 4.18
N THR A 88 15.45 11.49 4.63
CA THR A 88 14.89 10.29 4.01
C THR A 88 13.95 9.62 4.99
N ALA A 89 13.05 8.76 4.50
CA ALA A 89 12.16 7.98 5.38
C ALA A 89 12.97 7.20 6.43
N SER A 90 12.50 7.19 7.66
CA SER A 90 13.08 6.43 8.77
C SER A 90 12.97 4.92 8.57
N LEU A 91 11.88 4.49 7.90
CA LEU A 91 11.62 3.10 7.56
C LEU A 91 11.46 2.94 6.05
N MET A 92 11.86 1.79 5.53
CA MET A 92 11.60 1.45 4.13
C MET A 92 10.11 1.25 3.89
N GLY A 93 9.60 1.76 2.77
CA GLY A 93 8.23 1.56 2.33
C GLY A 93 8.01 0.15 1.79
N ILE A 94 7.94 -0.84 2.67
CA ILE A 94 7.67 -2.23 2.29
C ILE A 94 6.23 -2.36 1.83
N ARG A 95 6.04 -2.75 0.58
CA ARG A 95 4.71 -2.89 -0.03
C ARG A 95 4.10 -4.27 0.21
N GLU A 96 4.93 -5.31 0.23
CA GLU A 96 4.53 -6.69 0.44
C GLU A 96 5.60 -7.42 1.25
N SER A 97 5.16 -8.28 2.17
CA SER A 97 5.99 -9.20 2.92
C SER A 97 5.29 -10.56 2.99
N ARG A 98 4.58 -10.83 4.08
CA ARG A 98 3.80 -12.06 4.25
C ARG A 98 2.31 -11.76 4.14
N ARG A 99 1.57 -12.64 3.47
CA ARG A 99 0.12 -12.70 3.47
C ARG A 99 -0.30 -13.93 4.24
N ILE A 100 -1.18 -13.76 5.21
CA ILE A 100 -1.63 -14.85 6.07
C ILE A 100 -2.77 -15.58 5.38
N LYS A 101 -2.76 -16.91 5.41
CA LYS A 101 -3.88 -17.72 4.94
C LYS A 101 -5.03 -17.64 5.94
N CYS A 102 -6.15 -17.11 5.49
CA CYS A 102 -7.36 -16.96 6.26
C CYS A 102 -8.49 -17.80 5.65
N ASP A 103 -9.65 -17.81 6.29
CA ASP A 103 -10.85 -18.55 5.85
C ASP A 103 -11.32 -18.15 4.44
N TYR A 104 -10.98 -16.96 4.01
CA TYR A 104 -11.19 -16.51 2.63
C TYR A 104 -9.93 -15.83 2.09
N THR A 105 -9.60 -16.14 0.83
CA THR A 105 -8.56 -15.41 0.09
C THR A 105 -9.23 -14.52 -0.94
N PHE A 106 -9.15 -13.22 -0.77
CA PHE A 106 -9.64 -12.24 -1.74
C PHE A 106 -8.78 -12.28 -3.00
N THR A 107 -9.40 -12.45 -4.16
CA THR A 107 -8.71 -12.73 -5.42
C THR A 107 -8.84 -11.59 -6.43
N LEU A 108 -8.04 -11.67 -7.50
CA LEU A 108 -8.18 -10.81 -8.67
C LEU A 108 -9.59 -10.91 -9.28
N ASP A 109 -10.15 -12.11 -9.34
CA ASP A 109 -11.49 -12.31 -9.89
C ASP A 109 -12.57 -11.62 -9.05
N ASP A 110 -12.45 -11.65 -7.72
CA ASP A 110 -13.32 -10.88 -6.82
C ASP A 110 -13.22 -9.36 -7.10
N TRP A 111 -11.98 -8.88 -7.30
CA TRP A 111 -11.73 -7.48 -7.64
C TRP A 111 -12.33 -7.09 -8.99
N LEU A 112 -12.15 -7.92 -10.03
CA LEU A 112 -12.71 -7.70 -11.37
C LEU A 112 -14.24 -7.72 -11.36
N ALA A 113 -14.83 -8.64 -10.59
CA ALA A 113 -16.27 -8.76 -10.43
C ALA A 113 -16.89 -7.65 -9.56
N ARG A 114 -16.08 -6.78 -8.92
CA ARG A 114 -16.55 -5.79 -7.93
C ARG A 114 -17.40 -6.45 -6.84
N LYS A 115 -16.95 -7.62 -6.40
CA LYS A 115 -17.73 -8.52 -5.58
C LYS A 115 -18.13 -7.91 -4.25
N GLU A 116 -19.40 -8.12 -3.90
CA GLU A 116 -19.97 -7.82 -2.61
C GLU A 116 -19.96 -9.07 -1.72
N PHE A 117 -19.89 -8.86 -0.41
CA PHE A 117 -19.82 -9.94 0.57
C PHE A 117 -20.83 -9.70 1.69
N GLU A 118 -21.53 -10.76 2.10
CA GLU A 118 -22.46 -10.71 3.23
C GLU A 118 -21.74 -10.31 4.54
N ASP A 119 -20.49 -10.76 4.69
CA ASP A 119 -19.58 -10.41 5.77
C ASP A 119 -18.69 -9.22 5.46
N GLY A 120 -19.05 -8.38 4.46
CA GLY A 120 -18.26 -7.21 4.05
C GLY A 120 -18.11 -6.18 5.17
N ILE A 121 -16.89 -5.76 5.44
CA ILE A 121 -16.51 -4.82 6.52
C ILE A 121 -16.18 -3.42 6.04
N GLY A 122 -16.23 -3.19 4.75
CA GLY A 122 -15.99 -1.91 4.13
C GLY A 122 -15.75 -2.06 2.64
N ARG A 123 -15.55 -0.94 1.97
CA ARG A 123 -15.42 -0.85 0.51
C ARG A 123 -14.05 -0.31 0.12
N ASN A 124 -13.59 -0.73 -1.06
CA ASN A 124 -12.37 -0.20 -1.64
C ASN A 124 -12.53 0.01 -3.15
N ALA A 125 -12.05 1.15 -3.65
CA ALA A 125 -12.09 1.52 -5.06
C ALA A 125 -10.67 1.71 -5.65
N TYR A 126 -9.63 1.31 -4.93
CA TYR A 126 -8.27 1.50 -5.39
C TYR A 126 -7.94 0.52 -6.52
N TYR A 127 -7.17 0.98 -7.49
CA TYR A 127 -6.73 0.16 -8.63
C TYR A 127 -5.65 -0.86 -8.21
N ILE A 128 -5.40 -1.85 -9.08
CA ILE A 128 -4.31 -2.81 -8.87
C ILE A 128 -2.97 -2.13 -9.18
N ASP A 129 -2.22 -1.86 -8.13
CA ASP A 129 -0.90 -1.21 -8.16
C ASP A 129 0.20 -2.24 -7.97
N VAL A 130 0.59 -2.89 -9.07
CA VAL A 130 1.68 -3.88 -9.09
C VAL A 130 2.79 -3.38 -10.01
N HIS A 131 3.97 -3.18 -9.44
CA HIS A 131 5.16 -2.72 -10.15
C HIS A 131 6.01 -3.89 -10.62
N LYS A 132 5.78 -4.35 -11.84
CA LYS A 132 6.65 -5.30 -12.55
C LYS A 132 6.81 -4.80 -13.98
N SER A 133 7.98 -5.04 -14.59
CA SER A 133 8.28 -4.64 -15.97
C SER A 133 7.29 -5.18 -17.02
N ASN A 134 6.63 -6.30 -16.71
CA ASN A 134 5.65 -6.96 -17.58
C ASN A 134 4.29 -7.15 -16.89
N ALA A 135 3.93 -6.27 -15.94
CA ALA A 135 2.65 -6.38 -15.25
C ALA A 135 1.50 -6.04 -16.19
N THR A 136 0.47 -6.89 -16.20
CA THR A 136 -0.79 -6.59 -16.86
C THR A 136 -1.42 -5.35 -16.21
N THR A 137 -1.78 -4.38 -17.03
CA THR A 137 -2.53 -3.21 -16.56
C THR A 137 -4.01 -3.56 -16.52
N TYR A 138 -4.62 -3.44 -15.34
CA TYR A 138 -6.05 -3.66 -15.17
C TYR A 138 -6.81 -2.33 -15.27
N PRO A 139 -8.04 -2.33 -15.83
CA PRO A 139 -8.88 -1.13 -15.91
C PRO A 139 -9.12 -0.57 -14.51
N ARG A 140 -9.05 0.75 -14.35
CA ARG A 140 -9.44 1.39 -13.10
C ARG A 140 -10.97 1.34 -12.94
N TYR A 141 -11.42 1.34 -11.70
CA TYR A 141 -12.84 1.48 -11.41
C TYR A 141 -13.38 2.83 -11.92
N GLY A 142 -14.59 2.81 -12.43
CA GLY A 142 -15.33 3.99 -12.78
C GLY A 142 -15.80 4.77 -11.56
N LYS A 143 -16.37 5.94 -11.79
CA LYS A 143 -16.92 6.78 -10.72
C LYS A 143 -18.05 6.02 -9.99
N GLY A 144 -17.91 5.86 -8.68
CA GLY A 144 -18.88 5.17 -7.82
C GLY A 144 -18.72 3.65 -7.76
N GLU A 145 -17.84 3.06 -8.57
CA GLU A 145 -17.55 1.63 -8.48
C GLU A 145 -16.58 1.33 -7.32
N SER A 146 -16.79 0.20 -6.68
CA SER A 146 -15.95 -0.33 -5.61
C SER A 146 -16.23 -1.82 -5.40
N HIS A 147 -15.43 -2.49 -4.61
CA HIS A 147 -15.68 -3.85 -4.15
C HIS A 147 -15.75 -3.90 -2.63
N GLY A 148 -16.42 -4.90 -2.08
CA GLY A 148 -16.43 -5.19 -0.65
C GLY A 148 -15.11 -5.83 -0.20
N ILE A 149 -14.82 -5.74 1.11
CA ILE A 149 -13.71 -6.44 1.76
C ILE A 149 -14.33 -7.48 2.72
N PRO A 150 -14.15 -8.79 2.48
CA PRO A 150 -14.76 -9.82 3.32
C PRO A 150 -14.06 -9.95 4.69
N PHE A 151 -14.82 -10.03 5.78
CA PHE A 151 -14.27 -10.21 7.12
C PHE A 151 -13.48 -11.52 7.26
N ARG A 152 -13.93 -12.60 6.60
CA ARG A 152 -13.23 -13.90 6.58
C ARG A 152 -11.78 -13.83 6.04
N SER A 153 -11.41 -12.78 5.30
CA SER A 153 -10.01 -12.57 4.89
C SER A 153 -9.10 -12.09 6.02
N LEU A 154 -9.67 -11.84 7.20
CA LEU A 154 -8.96 -11.38 8.41
C LEU A 154 -8.87 -12.49 9.48
N LEU A 155 -9.44 -13.68 9.24
CA LEU A 155 -9.52 -14.80 10.16
C LEU A 155 -8.48 -15.87 9.79
N PRO A 156 -7.32 -15.95 10.47
CA PRO A 156 -6.30 -16.93 10.17
C PRO A 156 -6.76 -18.37 10.40
N ILE A 157 -6.55 -19.24 9.41
CA ILE A 157 -6.90 -20.65 9.51
C ILE A 157 -6.20 -21.28 10.71
N GLY A 158 -6.98 -21.98 11.56
CA GLY A 158 -6.48 -22.75 12.70
C GLY A 158 -6.11 -21.93 13.94
N LEU A 159 -6.31 -20.60 13.93
CA LEU A 159 -6.07 -19.74 15.10
C LEU A 159 -7.40 -19.17 15.61
N LYS A 160 -7.64 -19.29 16.92
CA LYS A 160 -8.91 -18.88 17.55
C LYS A 160 -8.88 -17.51 18.22
N ASN A 161 -7.69 -16.97 18.47
CA ASN A 161 -7.51 -15.74 19.27
C ASN A 161 -6.67 -14.69 18.54
N VAL A 162 -6.60 -14.76 17.21
CA VAL A 162 -5.80 -13.84 16.36
C VAL A 162 -6.64 -13.37 15.20
N PHE A 163 -6.67 -12.07 14.98
CA PHE A 163 -7.05 -11.43 13.73
C PHE A 163 -5.84 -10.95 12.96
N VAL A 164 -5.98 -10.76 11.67
CA VAL A 164 -5.01 -10.04 10.85
C VAL A 164 -5.67 -8.85 10.17
N ALA A 165 -4.92 -7.76 9.98
CA ALA A 165 -5.39 -6.56 9.31
C ALA A 165 -4.28 -5.90 8.50
N GLY A 166 -4.63 -4.99 7.60
CA GLY A 166 -3.68 -4.25 6.80
C GLY A 166 -3.03 -5.09 5.72
N ARG A 167 -1.72 -4.90 5.51
CA ARG A 167 -0.99 -5.51 4.38
C ARG A 167 -0.79 -7.02 4.44
N CYS A 168 -1.12 -7.68 5.55
CA CYS A 168 -0.95 -9.12 5.72
C CYS A 168 -2.25 -9.94 5.58
N ILE A 169 -3.38 -9.30 5.23
CA ILE A 169 -4.65 -10.00 5.02
C ILE A 169 -4.56 -11.01 3.89
N SER A 170 -5.50 -11.97 3.88
CA SER A 170 -5.51 -13.05 2.90
C SER A 170 -5.98 -12.57 1.52
N THR A 171 -5.02 -12.40 0.61
CA THR A 171 -5.26 -12.00 -0.78
C THR A 171 -4.36 -12.76 -1.73
N ASP A 172 -4.70 -12.81 -3.01
CA ASP A 172 -3.72 -13.15 -4.04
C ASP A 172 -2.76 -11.98 -4.30
N HIS A 173 -1.76 -12.20 -5.15
CA HIS A 173 -0.72 -11.21 -5.42
C HIS A 173 -1.26 -9.94 -6.10
N TYR A 174 -2.20 -10.07 -7.03
CA TYR A 174 -2.74 -8.92 -7.78
C TYR A 174 -3.73 -8.12 -6.96
N ALA A 175 -4.68 -8.80 -6.33
CA ALA A 175 -5.65 -8.17 -5.43
C ALA A 175 -4.96 -7.45 -4.25
N HIS A 176 -3.84 -7.98 -3.78
CA HIS A 176 -3.00 -7.33 -2.77
C HIS A 176 -2.55 -5.93 -3.21
N GLY A 177 -2.25 -5.73 -4.49
CA GLY A 177 -1.90 -4.41 -5.04
C GLY A 177 -2.94 -3.33 -4.77
N SER A 178 -4.22 -3.72 -4.71
CA SER A 178 -5.34 -2.84 -4.36
C SER A 178 -5.56 -2.70 -2.85
N LEU A 179 -5.40 -3.79 -2.09
CA LEU A 179 -5.78 -3.84 -0.66
C LEU A 179 -4.65 -3.46 0.31
N ARG A 180 -3.40 -3.29 -0.14
CA ARG A 180 -2.26 -2.95 0.72
C ARG A 180 -2.06 -1.46 0.98
N VAL A 181 -2.84 -0.60 0.33
CA VAL A 181 -2.74 0.86 0.49
C VAL A 181 -3.42 1.33 1.77
N MET A 182 -3.13 2.57 2.19
CA MET A 182 -3.59 3.08 3.49
C MET A 182 -5.09 2.96 3.73
N PRO A 183 -6.01 3.36 2.80
CA PRO A 183 -7.43 3.32 3.09
C PRO A 183 -7.95 1.92 3.48
N PRO A 184 -7.75 0.85 2.69
CA PRO A 184 -8.19 -0.49 3.11
C PRO A 184 -7.45 -1.03 4.34
N CYS A 185 -6.20 -0.59 4.60
CA CYS A 185 -5.53 -0.94 5.86
C CYS A 185 -6.23 -0.32 7.08
N LEU A 186 -6.73 0.92 6.96
CA LEU A 186 -7.53 1.57 8.02
C LEU A 186 -8.87 0.86 8.21
N VAL A 187 -9.58 0.57 7.11
CA VAL A 187 -10.85 -0.18 7.12
C VAL A 187 -10.71 -1.52 7.85
N THR A 188 -9.71 -2.31 7.47
CA THR A 188 -9.48 -3.63 8.09
C THR A 188 -9.05 -3.51 9.55
N GLY A 189 -8.24 -2.51 9.89
CA GLY A 189 -7.80 -2.24 11.27
C GLY A 189 -8.96 -1.86 12.19
N GLU A 190 -9.86 -0.99 11.72
CA GLU A 190 -11.05 -0.61 12.48
C GLU A 190 -11.99 -1.80 12.67
N ALA A 191 -12.24 -2.58 11.61
CA ALA A 191 -13.10 -3.76 11.69
C ALA A 191 -12.56 -4.78 12.70
N VAL A 192 -11.28 -5.07 12.69
CA VAL A 192 -10.64 -5.97 13.66
C VAL A 192 -10.71 -5.41 15.07
N GLY A 193 -10.51 -4.09 15.27
CA GLY A 193 -10.64 -3.47 16.58
C GLY A 193 -12.03 -3.59 17.17
N VAL A 194 -13.07 -3.35 16.37
CA VAL A 194 -14.48 -3.52 16.76
C VAL A 194 -14.80 -4.98 17.05
N ALA A 195 -14.38 -5.91 16.18
CA ALA A 195 -14.59 -7.34 16.35
C ALA A 195 -13.89 -7.88 17.61
N ALA A 196 -12.66 -7.46 17.88
CA ALA A 196 -11.93 -7.83 19.09
C ALA A 196 -12.67 -7.35 20.35
N GLY A 197 -13.16 -6.10 20.35
CA GLY A 197 -14.01 -5.58 21.45
C GLY A 197 -15.31 -6.38 21.68
N GLN A 198 -15.87 -6.98 20.62
CA GLN A 198 -17.05 -7.83 20.71
C GLN A 198 -16.71 -9.17 21.39
N ILE A 199 -15.65 -9.87 20.91
CA ILE A 199 -15.34 -11.22 21.40
C ILE A 199 -14.64 -11.23 22.76
N CYS A 200 -13.87 -10.19 23.13
CA CYS A 200 -13.23 -10.11 24.45
C CYS A 200 -14.22 -10.11 25.62
N ARG A 201 -15.51 -9.87 25.35
CA ARG A 201 -16.59 -9.95 26.34
C ARG A 201 -17.20 -11.35 26.43
N SER A 202 -16.81 -12.26 25.54
CA SER A 202 -17.26 -13.64 25.54
C SER A 202 -16.50 -14.47 26.58
N LYS A 203 -17.17 -15.48 27.17
CA LYS A 203 -16.54 -16.45 28.07
C LYS A 203 -15.53 -17.36 27.36
N SER A 204 -15.68 -17.51 26.03
CA SER A 204 -14.79 -18.30 25.18
C SER A 204 -14.49 -17.49 23.91
N PRO A 205 -13.47 -16.61 23.94
CA PRO A 205 -13.16 -15.78 22.80
C PRO A 205 -12.62 -16.63 21.65
N ASP A 206 -13.36 -16.65 20.54
CA ASP A 206 -12.97 -17.26 19.28
C ASP A 206 -13.30 -16.27 18.15
N VAL A 207 -12.31 -15.94 17.34
CA VAL A 207 -12.43 -14.95 16.26
C VAL A 207 -13.47 -15.33 15.22
N HIS A 208 -13.78 -16.63 15.09
CA HIS A 208 -14.80 -17.15 14.18
C HIS A 208 -16.25 -17.03 14.73
N ASN A 209 -16.38 -16.65 16.01
CA ASN A 209 -17.68 -16.46 16.68
C ASN A 209 -18.12 -15.00 16.71
N VAL A 210 -17.48 -14.12 15.91
CA VAL A 210 -17.91 -12.73 15.76
C VAL A 210 -19.31 -12.68 15.13
N ASP A 211 -20.22 -11.98 15.78
CA ASP A 211 -21.54 -11.67 15.19
C ASP A 211 -21.35 -10.62 14.08
N ILE A 212 -21.39 -11.09 12.85
CA ILE A 212 -21.18 -10.25 11.64
C ILE A 212 -22.24 -9.16 11.53
N LYS A 213 -23.47 -9.43 11.88
CA LYS A 213 -24.54 -8.44 11.82
C LYS A 213 -24.29 -7.31 12.82
N GLN A 214 -23.92 -7.65 14.04
CA GLN A 214 -23.58 -6.67 15.07
C GLN A 214 -22.31 -5.88 14.68
N LEU A 215 -21.28 -6.55 14.16
CA LEU A 215 -20.07 -5.92 13.68
C LEU A 215 -20.39 -4.88 12.58
N ARG A 216 -21.10 -5.28 11.54
CA ARG A 216 -21.49 -4.40 10.43
C ARG A 216 -22.31 -3.20 10.90
N ASN A 217 -23.31 -3.41 11.77
CA ASN A 217 -24.09 -2.33 12.35
C ASN A 217 -23.21 -1.33 13.10
N ARG A 218 -22.22 -1.82 13.85
CA ARG A 218 -21.29 -0.95 14.58
C ARG A 218 -20.39 -0.18 13.64
N LEU A 219 -19.86 -0.81 12.59
CA LEU A 219 -19.03 -0.16 11.57
C LEU A 219 -19.81 0.95 10.84
N GLN A 220 -21.07 0.72 10.49
CA GLN A 220 -21.91 1.77 9.90
C GLN A 220 -22.14 2.95 10.85
N GLN A 221 -22.34 2.70 12.14
CA GLN A 221 -22.52 3.77 13.14
C GLN A 221 -21.28 4.66 13.29
N VAL A 222 -20.09 4.13 13.06
CA VAL A 222 -18.84 4.91 13.07
C VAL A 222 -18.46 5.48 11.70
N GLY A 223 -19.32 5.31 10.69
CA GLY A 223 -19.19 5.96 9.37
C GLY A 223 -18.54 5.11 8.30
N GLN A 224 -18.32 3.80 8.53
CA GLN A 224 -17.84 2.90 7.47
C GLN A 224 -18.89 2.73 6.37
N LEU A 225 -18.44 2.79 5.13
CA LEU A 225 -19.24 2.38 3.96
C LEU A 225 -19.14 0.86 3.81
N LEU A 226 -20.29 0.17 3.83
CA LEU A 226 -20.38 -1.28 3.71
C LEU A 226 -21.04 -1.70 2.41
#